data_6aebfa540d54f78b0ce38b863132f1f2
#
_entry.id   6aebfa540d54f78b0ce38b863132f1f2
#
_cell.length_a   1.000
_cell.length_b   1.000
_cell.length_c   1.000
_cell.angle_alpha   90.00
_cell.angle_beta   90.00
_cell.angle_gamma   90.00
#
_symmetry.space_group_name_H-M   'P 1'
#
loop_
_entity.id
_entity.type
_entity.pdbx_description
1 polymer ?
#
loop_
_entity_poly.entity_id
_entity_poly.type
_entity_poly.pdbx_seq_one_letter_code
_entity_poly.pdbx_strand_id
1 'polypeptide(L)' 'SEMIEQLDAVVMEVAKIRQISDQQAESVKQISAAVEQVNGVVQSNSATSEEVSATSEELSASAESLDEMVSDFVLRK' A
#
# COMPACT_ATOMS: atom_id res chain seq x y z
N SER A 1 -22.64 39.64 33.61
CA SER A 1 -21.85 39.13 34.71
C SER A 1 -20.71 38.25 34.16
N GLU A 2 -19.66 38.14 34.92
CA GLU A 2 -18.50 37.33 34.56
C GLU A 2 -18.87 35.86 34.31
N MET A 3 -19.78 35.36 35.11
CA MET A 3 -20.23 33.96 34.99
C MET A 3 -20.86 33.69 33.65
N ILE A 4 -21.70 34.58 33.17
CA ILE A 4 -22.36 34.46 31.88
C ILE A 4 -21.33 34.50 30.73
N GLU A 5 -20.36 35.41 30.84
CA GLU A 5 -19.28 35.52 29.85
C GLU A 5 -18.44 34.27 29.80
N GLN A 6 -18.14 33.67 30.96
CA GLN A 6 -17.38 32.41 31.01
C GLN A 6 -18.16 31.26 30.42
N LEU A 7 -19.47 31.21 30.65
CA LEU A 7 -20.34 30.19 30.06
C LEU A 7 -20.37 30.32 28.56
N ASP A 8 -20.47 31.54 28.04
CA ASP A 8 -20.43 31.80 26.61
C ASP A 8 -19.13 31.31 25.97
N ALA A 9 -18.01 31.59 26.67
CA ALA A 9 -16.69 31.13 26.19
C ALA A 9 -16.62 29.61 26.16
N VAL A 10 -17.14 28.94 27.17
CA VAL A 10 -17.17 27.47 27.24
C VAL A 10 -18.04 26.91 26.09
N VAL A 11 -19.20 27.51 25.86
CA VAL A 11 -20.08 27.08 24.76
C VAL A 11 -19.38 27.19 23.39
N MET A 12 -18.65 28.31 23.19
CA MET A 12 -17.89 28.50 21.95
C MET A 12 -16.77 27.46 21.80
N GLU A 13 -16.10 27.15 22.91
CA GLU A 13 -15.05 26.12 22.89
C GLU A 13 -15.60 24.74 22.57
N VAL A 14 -16.75 24.40 23.16
CA VAL A 14 -17.41 23.12 22.87
C VAL A 14 -17.78 23.03 21.40
N ALA A 15 -18.29 24.14 20.83
CA ALA A 15 -18.63 24.17 19.39
C ALA A 15 -17.40 23.93 18.52
N LYS A 16 -16.26 24.52 18.89
CA LYS A 16 -14.99 24.31 18.19
C LYS A 16 -14.54 22.87 18.26
N ILE A 17 -14.63 22.28 19.45
CA ILE A 17 -14.26 20.88 19.66
C ILE A 17 -15.10 19.97 18.78
N ARG A 18 -16.39 20.25 18.69
CA ARG A 18 -17.31 19.49 17.83
C ARG A 18 -16.89 19.56 16.38
N GLN A 19 -16.57 20.75 15.92
CA GLN A 19 -16.12 20.98 14.54
C GLN A 19 -14.83 20.21 14.26
N ILE A 20 -13.87 20.29 15.17
CA ILE A 20 -12.59 19.59 15.05
C ILE A 20 -12.82 18.07 15.05
N SER A 21 -13.69 17.58 15.91
CA SER A 21 -14.03 16.15 15.97
C SER A 21 -14.63 15.66 14.65
N ASP A 22 -15.52 16.44 14.05
CA ASP A 22 -16.12 16.12 12.76
C ASP A 22 -15.06 16.06 11.67
N GLN A 23 -14.13 17.01 11.65
CA GLN A 23 -13.03 17.03 10.71
C GLN A 23 -12.10 15.84 10.89
N GLN A 24 -11.84 15.47 12.16
CA GLN A 24 -11.03 14.29 12.46
C GLN A 24 -11.69 13.01 11.97
N ALA A 25 -13.00 12.89 12.17
CA ALA A 25 -13.75 11.73 11.70
C ALA A 25 -13.64 11.58 10.18
N GLU A 26 -13.72 12.69 9.46
CA GLU A 26 -13.57 12.72 8.00
C GLU A 26 -12.15 12.31 7.61
N SER A 27 -11.14 12.83 8.32
CA SER A 27 -9.74 12.48 8.08
C SER A 27 -9.47 10.99 8.31
N VAL A 28 -10.07 10.43 9.35
CA VAL A 28 -9.94 8.99 9.65
C VAL A 28 -10.54 8.15 8.52
N LYS A 29 -11.67 8.58 7.98
CA LYS A 29 -12.28 7.90 6.81
C LYS A 29 -11.34 7.90 5.62
N GLN A 30 -10.71 9.05 5.35
CA GLN A 30 -9.76 9.18 4.25
C GLN A 30 -8.54 8.29 4.46
N ILE A 31 -8.05 8.25 5.69
CA ILE A 31 -6.90 7.39 6.04
C ILE A 31 -7.26 5.91 5.85
N SER A 32 -8.45 5.52 6.30
CA SER A 32 -8.92 4.14 6.14
C SER A 32 -8.99 3.74 4.67
N ALA A 33 -9.50 4.63 3.82
CA ALA A 33 -9.56 4.39 2.38
C ALA A 33 -8.15 4.26 1.79
N ALA A 34 -7.22 5.10 2.24
CA ALA A 34 -5.83 5.05 1.78
C ALA A 34 -5.16 3.74 2.21
N VAL A 35 -5.42 3.28 3.43
CA VAL A 35 -4.88 2.02 3.92
C VAL A 35 -5.40 0.84 3.09
N GLU A 36 -6.68 0.87 2.72
CA GLU A 36 -7.26 -0.17 1.85
C GLU A 36 -6.57 -0.19 0.48
N GLN A 37 -6.29 0.99 -0.08
CA GLN A 37 -5.56 1.10 -1.34
C GLN A 37 -4.16 0.52 -1.21
N VAL A 38 -3.46 0.83 -0.12
CA VAL A 38 -2.12 0.31 0.13
C VAL A 38 -2.16 -1.21 0.23
N ASN A 39 -3.15 -1.76 0.93
CA ASN A 39 -3.33 -3.21 1.02
C ASN A 39 -3.51 -3.84 -0.36
N GLY A 40 -4.29 -3.20 -1.22
CA GLY A 40 -4.47 -3.65 -2.60
C GLY A 40 -3.16 -3.65 -3.38
N VAL A 41 -2.37 -2.59 -3.22
CA VAL A 41 -1.06 -2.49 -3.88
C VAL A 41 -0.11 -3.56 -3.35
N VAL A 42 -0.10 -3.80 -2.04
CA VAL A 42 0.74 -4.84 -1.43
C VAL A 42 0.39 -6.22 -2.00
N GLN A 43 -0.90 -6.52 -2.13
CA GLN A 43 -1.35 -7.79 -2.70
C GLN A 43 -0.93 -7.93 -4.16
N SER A 44 -1.09 -6.86 -4.93
CA SER A 44 -0.65 -6.83 -6.33
C SER A 44 0.86 -7.02 -6.44
N ASN A 45 1.63 -6.37 -5.57
CA ASN A 45 3.08 -6.50 -5.53
C ASN A 45 3.49 -7.94 -5.21
N SER A 46 2.81 -8.57 -4.27
CA SER A 46 3.09 -9.97 -3.91
C SER A 46 2.85 -10.89 -5.09
N ALA A 47 1.73 -10.70 -5.78
CA ALA A 47 1.40 -11.51 -6.96
C ALA A 47 2.43 -11.30 -8.08
N THR A 48 2.82 -10.04 -8.31
CA THR A 48 3.83 -9.70 -9.32
C THR A 48 5.18 -10.32 -8.95
N SER A 49 5.54 -10.29 -7.67
CA SER A 49 6.80 -10.87 -7.20
C SER A 49 6.82 -12.38 -7.41
N GLU A 50 5.71 -13.05 -7.19
CA GLU A 50 5.59 -14.48 -7.45
C GLU A 50 5.74 -14.78 -8.94
N GLU A 51 5.11 -13.97 -9.80
CA GLU A 51 5.24 -14.10 -11.25
C GLU A 51 6.68 -13.89 -11.69
N VAL A 52 7.34 -12.87 -11.16
CA VAL A 52 8.74 -12.58 -11.51
C VAL A 52 9.63 -13.74 -11.08
N SER A 53 9.41 -14.31 -9.91
CA SER A 53 10.17 -15.48 -9.44
C SER A 53 9.97 -16.68 -10.36
N ALA A 54 8.72 -16.95 -10.73
CA ALA A 54 8.41 -18.07 -11.65
C ALA A 54 9.05 -17.86 -13.01
N THR A 55 8.96 -16.63 -13.54
CA THR A 55 9.57 -16.28 -14.82
C THR A 55 11.09 -16.42 -14.75
N SER A 56 11.69 -16.00 -13.64
CA SER A 56 13.14 -16.12 -13.44
C SER A 56 13.58 -17.58 -13.40
N GLU A 57 12.81 -18.44 -12.76
CA GLU A 57 13.08 -19.89 -12.76
C GLU A 57 12.99 -20.47 -14.16
N GLU A 58 11.96 -20.09 -14.91
CA GLU A 58 11.80 -20.53 -16.30
C GLU A 58 12.96 -20.05 -17.17
N LEU A 59 13.38 -18.81 -16.99
CA LEU A 59 14.52 -18.26 -17.72
C LEU A 59 15.79 -19.01 -17.40
N SER A 60 16.03 -19.33 -16.13
CA SER A 60 17.19 -20.12 -15.72
C SER A 60 17.19 -21.50 -16.36
N ALA A 61 16.03 -22.16 -16.34
CA ALA A 61 15.88 -23.46 -16.97
C ALA A 61 16.11 -23.41 -18.47
N SER A 62 15.57 -22.36 -19.13
CA SER A 62 15.78 -22.16 -20.59
C SER A 62 17.23 -21.90 -20.90
N ALA A 63 17.92 -21.13 -20.08
CA ALA A 63 19.34 -20.83 -20.25
C ALA A 63 20.17 -22.10 -20.11
N GLU A 64 19.86 -22.95 -19.14
CA GLU A 64 20.53 -24.24 -18.98
C GLU A 64 20.32 -25.13 -20.19
N SER A 65 19.09 -25.20 -20.70
CA SER A 65 18.76 -25.98 -21.88
C SER A 65 19.55 -25.50 -23.11
N LEU A 66 19.63 -24.17 -23.27
CA LEU A 66 20.38 -23.57 -24.37
C LEU A 66 21.87 -23.91 -24.25
N ASP A 67 22.40 -23.82 -23.05
CA ASP A 67 23.80 -24.15 -22.78
C ASP A 67 24.11 -25.59 -23.15
N GLU A 68 23.24 -26.51 -22.77
CA GLU A 68 23.36 -27.91 -23.12
C GLU A 68 23.31 -28.12 -24.63
N MET A 69 22.40 -27.46 -25.32
CA MET A 69 22.27 -27.56 -26.76
C MET A 69 23.52 -27.03 -27.47
N VAL A 70 24.05 -25.93 -27.01
CA VAL A 70 25.27 -25.34 -27.55
C VAL A 70 26.46 -26.27 -27.35
N SER A 71 26.59 -26.81 -26.13
CA SER A 71 27.66 -27.77 -25.80
C SER A 71 27.59 -28.99 -26.68
N ASP A 72 26.41 -29.54 -26.86
CA ASP A 72 26.17 -30.71 -27.69
C ASP A 72 26.53 -30.43 -29.13
N PHE A 73 26.12 -29.28 -29.65
CA PHE A 73 26.44 -28.86 -31.01
C PHE A 73 27.95 -28.70 -31.21
N VAL A 74 28.63 -28.10 -30.23
CA VAL A 74 30.08 -27.90 -30.32
C VAL A 74 30.82 -29.23 -30.31
N LEU A 75 30.39 -30.17 -29.48
CA LEU A 75 31.00 -31.48 -29.36
C LEU A 75 30.80 -32.31 -30.64
N ARG A 76 29.68 -32.17 -31.29
CA ARG A 76 29.37 -32.88 -32.53
C ARG A 76 30.11 -32.32 -33.75
N LYS A 77 30.49 -31.06 -33.64
CA LYS A 77 31.20 -30.39 -34.69
C LYS A 77 32.63 -30.87 -34.78
#